data_a8a55c3f98d2770fd4fdfcfbfa6aa2e0
#
_entry.id   a8a55c3f98d2770fd4fdfcfbfa6aa2e0
#
_cell.length_a   1.000
_cell.length_b   1.000
_cell.length_c   1.000
_cell.angle_alpha   90.00
_cell.angle_beta   90.00
_cell.angle_gamma   90.00
#
_symmetry.space_group_name_H-M   'P 1'
#
loop_
_entity.id
_entity.type
_entity.pdbx_description
1 polymer ?
#
loop_
_entity_poly.entity_id
_entity_poly.type
_entity_poly.pdbx_seq_one_letter_code
_entity_poly.pdbx_strand_id
1 'polypeptide(L)'
;MLNNFFVFIKSFMTSSNTSLTHPNPMPNHILFVCKSCHHSSEERPKNQPCDGTILIDKLNTLCNDKYQFDEFHIKPVECLWACSQGCVVSVSSQNKPVYLFVNLPPEESPAALLKFMQLYIKSRKGTIAWKQLPKVLQSAIFAQIPPVIVEKG
;
A
#
# COMPACT_ATOMS: atom_id res chain seq x y z
N MET A 1 60.42 31.91 43.40
CA MET A 1 59.26 32.63 42.82
C MET A 1 58.46 31.67 41.95
N LEU A 2 57.41 31.28 42.55
CA LEU A 2 56.56 30.22 42.01
C LEU A 2 55.42 30.83 41.17
N ASN A 3 55.23 30.36 39.94
CA ASN A 3 53.98 30.60 39.20
C ASN A 3 53.35 29.29 38.84
N ASN A 4 52.29 29.03 39.55
CA ASN A 4 51.36 27.95 39.29
C ASN A 4 50.62 28.18 37.94
N PHE A 5 50.83 27.28 37.03
CA PHE A 5 50.05 27.21 35.83
C PHE A 5 49.01 26.06 36.00
N PHE A 6 47.86 26.40 36.49
CA PHE A 6 46.73 25.49 36.55
C PHE A 6 46.11 25.41 35.15
N VAL A 7 46.40 24.33 34.43
CA VAL A 7 45.71 24.02 33.16
C VAL A 7 44.41 23.32 33.49
N PHE A 8 43.33 24.06 33.30
CA PHE A 8 41.98 23.55 33.40
C PHE A 8 41.66 22.74 32.13
N ILE A 9 41.78 21.42 32.22
CA ILE A 9 41.28 20.53 31.14
C ILE A 9 39.75 20.46 31.28
N LYS A 10 39.05 21.28 30.51
CA LYS A 10 37.63 21.10 30.29
C LYS A 10 37.42 19.82 29.46
N SER A 11 37.02 18.77 30.15
CA SER A 11 36.50 17.56 29.53
C SER A 11 35.27 17.92 28.67
N PHE A 12 35.46 17.89 27.37
CA PHE A 12 34.34 18.00 26.41
C PHE A 12 33.64 16.66 26.41
N MET A 13 32.60 16.52 27.21
CA MET A 13 31.61 15.47 27.05
C MET A 13 30.77 15.79 25.79
N THR A 14 31.15 15.26 24.66
CA THR A 14 30.28 15.17 23.49
C THR A 14 29.24 14.12 23.79
N SER A 15 28.10 14.61 24.24
CA SER A 15 26.87 13.82 24.27
C SER A 15 26.43 13.55 22.82
N SER A 16 26.82 12.37 22.32
CA SER A 16 26.27 11.87 21.06
C SER A 16 24.84 11.48 21.30
N ASN A 17 23.92 12.44 21.10
CA ASN A 17 22.50 12.15 20.89
C ASN A 17 22.39 11.39 19.58
N THR A 18 22.50 10.07 19.66
CA THR A 18 22.02 9.19 18.62
C THR A 18 20.49 9.29 18.65
N SER A 19 19.96 10.21 17.87
CA SER A 19 18.56 10.28 17.52
C SER A 19 18.22 8.94 16.84
N LEU A 20 17.67 8.01 17.63
CA LEU A 20 16.99 6.83 17.12
C LEU A 20 15.81 7.37 16.31
N THR A 21 15.99 7.51 15.00
CA THR A 21 14.90 7.71 14.08
C THR A 21 14.02 6.47 14.19
N HIS A 22 12.92 6.61 14.92
CA HIS A 22 11.87 5.60 14.89
C HIS A 22 11.48 5.43 13.42
N PRO A 23 11.52 4.19 12.87
CA PRO A 23 11.01 3.98 11.54
C PRO A 23 9.57 4.52 11.51
N ASN A 24 9.25 5.37 10.55
CA ASN A 24 7.89 5.85 10.34
C ASN A 24 6.94 4.65 10.44
N PRO A 25 5.91 4.71 11.28
CA PRO A 25 5.00 3.59 11.41
C PRO A 25 4.46 3.28 10.01
N MET A 26 4.63 2.01 9.58
CA MET A 26 4.08 1.55 8.30
C MET A 26 2.61 1.93 8.24
N PRO A 27 2.12 2.53 7.16
CA PRO A 27 0.71 2.88 7.08
C PRO A 27 -0.14 1.63 7.29
N ASN A 28 -1.20 1.79 8.06
CA ASN A 28 -2.06 0.68 8.44
C ASN A 28 -2.83 0.07 7.27
N HIS A 29 -2.81 0.73 6.10
CA HIS A 29 -3.57 0.34 4.92
C HIS A 29 -2.62 0.05 3.75
N ILE A 30 -2.78 -1.12 3.14
CA ILE A 30 -1.93 -1.55 2.04
C ILE A 30 -2.79 -1.99 0.85
N LEU A 31 -2.44 -1.50 -0.32
CA LEU A 31 -2.94 -1.93 -1.61
C LEU A 31 -1.86 -2.79 -2.28
N PHE A 32 -1.99 -4.11 -2.20
CA PHE A 32 -1.11 -5.04 -2.88
C PHE A 32 -1.53 -5.19 -4.33
N VAL A 33 -0.61 -5.02 -5.26
CA VAL A 33 -0.87 -5.15 -6.71
C VAL A 33 0.06 -6.19 -7.29
N CYS A 34 -0.52 -7.22 -7.92
CA CYS A 34 0.24 -8.24 -8.64
C CYS A 34 0.88 -7.64 -9.88
N LYS A 35 2.22 -7.55 -9.92
CA LYS A 35 2.93 -6.92 -11.03
C LYS A 35 3.07 -7.79 -12.27
N SER A 36 2.99 -9.10 -12.14
CA SER A 36 3.15 -10.07 -13.23
C SER A 36 1.85 -10.52 -13.87
N CYS A 37 0.71 -9.97 -13.45
CA CYS A 37 -0.60 -10.34 -14.01
C CYS A 37 -0.87 -9.75 -15.39
N HIS A 38 -1.69 -10.48 -16.15
CA HIS A 38 -2.28 -10.03 -17.40
C HIS A 38 -3.79 -10.07 -17.29
N HIS A 39 -4.47 -9.05 -17.78
CA HIS A 39 -5.93 -8.96 -17.76
C HIS A 39 -6.58 -9.93 -18.74
N SER A 40 -5.95 -10.18 -19.87
CA SER A 40 -6.40 -11.17 -20.84
C SER A 40 -5.40 -12.29 -21.02
N SER A 41 -5.89 -13.50 -21.34
CA SER A 41 -5.07 -14.66 -21.64
C SER A 41 -4.55 -14.69 -23.09
N GLU A 42 -4.82 -13.65 -23.88
CA GLU A 42 -4.35 -13.57 -25.26
C GLU A 42 -2.83 -13.46 -25.30
N GLU A 43 -2.23 -14.08 -26.32
CA GLU A 43 -0.79 -14.00 -26.57
C GLU A 43 -0.36 -12.54 -26.74
N ARG A 44 0.58 -12.11 -25.91
CA ARG A 44 1.11 -10.75 -25.94
C ARG A 44 2.46 -10.71 -26.63
N PRO A 45 2.77 -9.58 -27.28
CA PRO A 45 4.13 -9.35 -27.77
C PRO A 45 5.12 -9.45 -26.60
N LYS A 46 6.20 -10.19 -26.77
CA LYS A 46 7.23 -10.45 -25.74
C LYS A 46 7.87 -9.20 -25.12
N ASN A 47 7.67 -8.03 -25.73
CA ASN A 47 8.28 -6.76 -25.32
C ASN A 47 7.31 -5.79 -24.63
N GLN A 48 6.10 -6.21 -24.30
CA GLN A 48 5.14 -5.35 -23.59
C GLN A 48 5.17 -5.63 -22.09
N PRO A 49 5.05 -4.58 -21.24
CA PRO A 49 4.94 -4.75 -19.81
C PRO A 49 3.66 -5.52 -19.45
N CYS A 50 3.70 -6.23 -18.33
CA CYS A 50 2.50 -6.86 -17.79
C CYS A 50 1.45 -5.82 -17.42
N ASP A 51 0.16 -6.16 -17.55
CA ASP A 51 -0.93 -5.26 -17.17
C ASP A 51 -0.89 -4.87 -15.70
N GLY A 52 -0.43 -5.76 -14.83
CA GLY A 52 -0.18 -5.46 -13.43
C GLY A 52 0.84 -4.33 -13.24
N THR A 53 1.90 -4.31 -14.05
CA THR A 53 2.88 -3.20 -14.05
C THR A 53 2.25 -1.91 -14.53
N ILE A 54 1.46 -1.95 -15.62
CA ILE A 54 0.72 -0.78 -16.14
C ILE A 54 -0.24 -0.23 -15.07
N LEU A 55 -0.95 -1.11 -14.39
CA LEU A 55 -1.87 -0.75 -13.30
C LEU A 55 -1.13 -0.04 -12.14
N ILE A 56 0.05 -0.54 -11.75
CA ILE A 56 0.89 0.07 -10.71
C ILE A 56 1.34 1.47 -11.11
N ASP A 57 1.84 1.64 -12.34
CA ASP A 57 2.33 2.93 -12.84
C ASP A 57 1.21 3.97 -12.86
N LYS A 58 0.02 3.59 -13.29
CA LYS A 58 -1.15 4.46 -13.29
C LYS A 58 -1.63 4.82 -11.89
N LEU A 59 -1.64 3.87 -10.97
CA LEU A 59 -1.96 4.13 -9.56
C LEU A 59 -0.98 5.14 -8.95
N ASN A 60 0.32 4.96 -9.16
CA ASN A 60 1.34 5.87 -8.66
C ASN A 60 1.21 7.28 -9.27
N THR A 61 0.96 7.37 -10.56
CA THR A 61 0.74 8.66 -11.25
C THR A 61 -0.46 9.39 -10.65
N LEU A 62 -1.60 8.72 -10.49
CA LEU A 62 -2.80 9.33 -9.92
C LEU A 62 -2.61 9.72 -8.43
N CYS A 63 -1.83 8.96 -7.67
CA CYS A 63 -1.51 9.29 -6.29
C CYS A 63 -0.68 10.57 -6.21
N ASN A 64 0.32 10.73 -7.08
CA ASN A 64 1.18 11.91 -7.08
C ASN A 64 0.44 13.18 -7.52
N ASP A 65 -0.47 13.05 -8.50
CA ASP A 65 -1.16 14.20 -9.11
C ASP A 65 -2.35 14.72 -8.31
N LYS A 66 -3.12 13.83 -7.70
CA LYS A 66 -4.43 14.17 -7.14
C LYS A 66 -4.59 13.86 -5.66
N TYR A 67 -3.77 13.01 -5.12
CA TYR A 67 -3.99 12.45 -3.79
C TYR A 67 -2.68 12.43 -3.01
N GLN A 68 -2.52 13.31 -2.05
CA GLN A 68 -1.49 13.19 -1.02
C GLN A 68 -1.94 12.09 -0.03
N PHE A 69 -1.66 10.85 -0.35
CA PHE A 69 -2.01 9.73 0.53
C PHE A 69 -0.80 9.27 1.35
N ASP A 70 -0.64 9.88 2.52
CA ASP A 70 0.19 9.31 3.59
C ASP A 70 -0.55 8.16 4.33
N GLU A 71 -1.81 7.90 3.96
CA GLU A 71 -2.69 6.99 4.69
C GLU A 71 -2.60 5.53 4.24
N PHE A 72 -2.06 5.24 3.06
CA PHE A 72 -1.88 3.87 2.56
C PHE A 72 -0.66 3.73 1.66
N HIS A 73 -0.19 2.48 1.49
CA HIS A 73 0.88 2.13 0.57
C HIS A 73 0.39 1.28 -0.60
N ILE A 74 0.83 1.64 -1.80
CA ILE A 74 0.77 0.76 -2.97
C ILE A 74 2.02 -0.13 -2.91
N LYS A 75 1.81 -1.44 -2.74
CA LYS A 75 2.89 -2.43 -2.64
C LYS A 75 2.82 -3.40 -3.81
N PRO A 76 3.73 -3.29 -4.78
CA PRO A 76 3.89 -4.30 -5.81
C PRO A 76 4.30 -5.65 -5.20
N VAL A 77 3.67 -6.71 -5.65
CA VAL A 77 4.01 -8.09 -5.29
C VAL A 77 4.19 -8.95 -6.54
N GLU A 78 5.01 -9.98 -6.44
CA GLU A 78 5.29 -10.84 -7.59
C GLU A 78 4.04 -11.55 -8.09
N CYS A 79 3.31 -12.20 -7.19
CA CYS A 79 2.12 -12.96 -7.54
C CYS A 79 1.15 -13.04 -6.35
N LEU A 80 -0.15 -12.95 -6.63
CA LEU A 80 -1.23 -13.20 -5.67
C LEU A 80 -1.95 -14.53 -5.91
N TRP A 81 -1.32 -15.44 -6.67
CA TRP A 81 -1.80 -16.80 -6.96
C TRP A 81 -3.16 -16.90 -7.65
N ALA A 82 -3.59 -15.85 -8.31
CA ALA A 82 -4.82 -15.81 -9.11
C ALA A 82 -4.54 -15.40 -10.56
N CYS A 83 -3.47 -15.95 -11.15
CA CYS A 83 -2.97 -15.54 -12.47
C CYS A 83 -3.97 -15.74 -13.61
N SER A 84 -4.85 -16.73 -13.51
CA SER A 84 -5.93 -16.96 -14.50
C SER A 84 -7.02 -15.88 -14.47
N GLN A 85 -7.01 -15.02 -13.47
CA GLN A 85 -8.00 -13.95 -13.24
C GLN A 85 -7.32 -12.58 -13.09
N GLY A 86 -6.22 -12.37 -13.75
CA GLY A 86 -5.48 -11.10 -13.69
C GLY A 86 -6.20 -9.95 -14.39
N CYS A 87 -6.00 -8.69 -14.02
CA CYS A 87 -5.11 -8.25 -12.96
C CYS A 87 -5.72 -8.44 -11.58
N VAL A 88 -4.86 -8.69 -10.61
CA VAL A 88 -5.27 -9.02 -9.25
C VAL A 88 -4.74 -7.98 -8.27
N VAL A 89 -5.60 -7.53 -7.38
CA VAL A 89 -5.29 -6.56 -6.32
C VAL A 89 -5.89 -7.03 -5.00
N SER A 90 -5.14 -6.86 -3.91
CA SER A 90 -5.66 -7.09 -2.56
C SER A 90 -5.53 -5.84 -1.71
N VAL A 91 -6.59 -5.53 -0.97
CA VAL A 91 -6.61 -4.43 0.02
C VAL A 91 -6.60 -5.03 1.41
N SER A 92 -5.65 -4.63 2.22
CA SER A 92 -5.48 -5.13 3.58
C SER A 92 -5.24 -3.99 4.58
N SER A 93 -5.75 -4.18 5.76
CA SER A 93 -5.50 -3.31 6.92
C SER A 93 -5.68 -4.08 8.21
N GLN A 94 -5.01 -3.63 9.25
CA GLN A 94 -5.17 -4.21 10.57
C GLN A 94 -6.63 -4.07 11.05
N ASN A 95 -7.20 -5.15 11.56
CA ASN A 95 -8.57 -5.22 12.12
C ASN A 95 -9.70 -4.87 11.12
N LYS A 96 -9.43 -4.91 9.83
CA LYS A 96 -10.44 -4.72 8.77
C LYS A 96 -10.45 -5.93 7.83
N PRO A 97 -11.58 -6.18 7.14
CA PRO A 97 -11.64 -7.25 6.14
C PRO A 97 -10.61 -7.04 5.03
N VAL A 98 -10.03 -8.11 4.54
CA VAL A 98 -9.21 -8.11 3.34
C VAL A 98 -10.13 -8.27 2.13
N TYR A 99 -9.97 -7.40 1.14
CA TYR A 99 -10.66 -7.53 -0.14
C TYR A 99 -9.71 -8.05 -1.20
N LEU A 100 -10.19 -8.96 -2.03
CA LEU A 100 -9.50 -9.45 -3.21
C LEU A 100 -10.31 -9.09 -4.44
N PHE A 101 -9.68 -8.38 -5.37
CA PHE A 101 -10.24 -8.00 -6.66
C PHE A 101 -9.50 -8.73 -7.77
N VAL A 102 -10.23 -9.22 -8.75
CA VAL A 102 -9.71 -9.94 -9.90
C VAL A 102 -10.28 -9.39 -11.20
N ASN A 103 -9.71 -9.78 -12.33
CA ASN A 103 -10.14 -9.36 -13.67
C ASN A 103 -10.23 -7.83 -13.82
N LEU A 104 -9.31 -7.12 -13.20
CA LEU A 104 -9.29 -5.66 -13.22
C LEU A 104 -8.75 -5.13 -14.55
N PRO A 105 -9.56 -4.37 -15.33
CA PRO A 105 -9.05 -3.70 -16.52
C PRO A 105 -8.03 -2.63 -16.09
N PRO A 106 -6.77 -2.68 -16.61
CA PRO A 106 -5.70 -1.81 -16.14
C PRO A 106 -5.91 -0.32 -16.47
N GLU A 107 -6.79 -0.03 -17.42
CA GLU A 107 -7.11 1.35 -17.82
C GLU A 107 -8.15 2.01 -16.91
N GLU A 108 -9.17 1.28 -16.51
CA GLU A 108 -10.35 1.80 -15.82
C GLU A 108 -10.26 1.65 -14.29
N SER A 109 -9.48 0.68 -13.83
CA SER A 109 -9.44 0.30 -12.42
C SER A 109 -8.67 1.26 -11.51
N PRO A 110 -7.63 2.00 -11.93
CA PRO A 110 -6.83 2.81 -11.02
C PRO A 110 -7.65 3.81 -10.22
N ALA A 111 -8.45 4.66 -10.88
CA ALA A 111 -9.29 5.65 -10.21
C ALA A 111 -10.35 5.00 -9.30
N ALA A 112 -10.90 3.87 -9.71
CA ALA A 112 -11.87 3.11 -8.92
C ALA A 112 -11.24 2.50 -7.66
N LEU A 113 -10.04 1.97 -7.76
CA LEU A 113 -9.29 1.44 -6.62
C LEU A 113 -8.94 2.54 -5.62
N LEU A 114 -8.52 3.72 -6.07
CA LEU A 114 -8.25 4.86 -5.19
C LEU A 114 -9.52 5.34 -4.48
N LYS A 115 -10.65 5.40 -5.19
CA LYS A 115 -11.93 5.71 -4.56
C LYS A 115 -12.34 4.64 -3.53
N PHE A 116 -12.11 3.37 -3.83
CA PHE A 116 -12.32 2.28 -2.87
C PHE A 116 -11.44 2.45 -1.63
N MET A 117 -10.16 2.76 -1.80
CA MET A 117 -9.23 3.00 -0.69
C MET A 117 -9.72 4.11 0.22
N GLN A 118 -10.22 5.22 -0.32
CA GLN A 118 -10.78 6.30 0.48
C GLN A 118 -11.99 5.84 1.32
N LEU A 119 -12.91 5.07 0.72
CA LEU A 119 -14.05 4.51 1.44
C LEU A 119 -13.61 3.52 2.53
N TYR A 120 -12.65 2.65 2.21
CA TYR A 120 -12.12 1.64 3.10
C TYR A 120 -11.38 2.26 4.31
N ILE A 121 -10.58 3.30 4.09
CA ILE A 121 -9.87 4.03 5.13
C ILE A 121 -10.86 4.72 6.07
N LYS A 122 -11.85 5.42 5.52
CA LYS A 122 -12.90 6.12 6.28
C LYS A 122 -13.84 5.17 7.03
N SER A 123 -14.05 3.97 6.52
CA SER A 123 -14.89 2.97 7.19
C SER A 123 -14.19 2.41 8.43
N ARG A 124 -14.76 2.64 9.60
CA ARG A 124 -14.22 2.12 10.87
C ARG A 124 -14.07 0.60 10.86
N LYS A 125 -15.04 -0.11 10.28
CA LYS A 125 -15.05 -1.58 10.18
C LYS A 125 -14.43 -2.10 8.88
N GLY A 126 -14.05 -1.24 7.93
CA GLY A 126 -13.55 -1.64 6.61
C GLY A 126 -14.63 -2.24 5.69
N THR A 127 -15.88 -2.30 6.12
CA THR A 127 -16.98 -2.80 5.32
C THR A 127 -17.55 -1.66 4.48
N ILE A 128 -17.71 -1.89 3.18
CA ILE A 128 -18.24 -0.91 2.22
C ILE A 128 -19.57 -1.42 1.67
N ALA A 129 -20.58 -0.58 1.70
CA ALA A 129 -21.87 -0.93 1.14
C ALA A 129 -21.78 -1.12 -0.37
N TRP A 130 -22.41 -2.16 -0.92
CA TRP A 130 -22.38 -2.50 -2.35
C TRP A 130 -22.67 -1.29 -3.27
N LYS A 131 -23.65 -0.48 -2.90
CA LYS A 131 -24.05 0.73 -3.66
C LYS A 131 -22.97 1.82 -3.71
N GLN A 132 -22.04 1.82 -2.77
CA GLN A 132 -20.94 2.79 -2.71
C GLN A 132 -19.72 2.37 -3.53
N LEU A 133 -19.67 1.08 -3.93
CA LEU A 133 -18.56 0.56 -4.70
C LEU A 133 -18.61 1.12 -6.14
N PRO A 134 -17.46 1.54 -6.69
CA PRO A 134 -17.35 1.82 -8.12
C PRO A 134 -17.82 0.63 -8.96
N LYS A 135 -18.56 0.89 -10.05
CA LYS A 135 -19.16 -0.18 -10.86
C LYS A 135 -18.14 -1.21 -11.36
N VAL A 136 -16.97 -0.77 -11.81
CA VAL A 136 -15.90 -1.66 -12.26
C VAL A 136 -15.43 -2.61 -11.16
N LEU A 137 -15.47 -2.19 -9.90
CA LEU A 137 -15.07 -3.03 -8.77
C LEU A 137 -16.18 -3.97 -8.30
N GLN A 138 -17.45 -3.63 -8.54
CA GLN A 138 -18.56 -4.52 -8.20
C GLN A 138 -18.47 -5.86 -8.94
N SER A 139 -18.03 -5.84 -10.19
CA SER A 139 -17.80 -7.06 -10.98
C SER A 139 -16.46 -7.74 -10.69
N ALA A 140 -15.53 -7.04 -10.05
CA ALA A 140 -14.17 -7.49 -9.79
C ALA A 140 -13.97 -8.08 -8.39
N ILE A 141 -14.88 -7.86 -7.44
CA ILE A 141 -14.76 -8.46 -6.10
C ILE A 141 -14.81 -9.97 -6.21
N PHE A 142 -13.74 -10.62 -5.83
CA PHE A 142 -13.64 -12.07 -5.74
C PHE A 142 -13.92 -12.60 -4.33
N ALA A 143 -13.37 -11.93 -3.33
CA ALA A 143 -13.54 -12.33 -1.93
C ALA A 143 -13.43 -11.14 -0.98
N GLN A 144 -14.14 -11.27 0.13
CA GLN A 144 -13.99 -10.45 1.32
C GLN A 144 -13.69 -11.37 2.49
N ILE A 145 -12.48 -11.29 3.03
CA ILE A 145 -11.99 -12.15 4.10
C ILE A 145 -12.15 -11.39 5.42
N PRO A 146 -12.87 -11.93 6.42
CA PRO A 146 -13.04 -11.28 7.71
C PRO A 146 -11.70 -11.01 8.41
N PRO A 147 -11.59 -9.96 9.23
CA PRO A 147 -10.38 -9.70 9.99
C PRO A 147 -10.18 -10.76 11.08
N VAL A 148 -8.93 -11.08 11.34
CA VAL A 148 -8.57 -11.80 12.57
C VAL A 148 -8.58 -10.80 13.72
N ILE A 149 -9.52 -10.95 14.63
CA ILE A 149 -9.59 -10.14 15.85
C ILE A 149 -8.75 -10.86 16.91
N VAL A 150 -7.59 -10.26 17.23
CA VAL A 150 -6.79 -10.71 18.37
C VAL A 150 -7.36 -9.99 19.59
N GLU A 151 -8.12 -10.70 20.40
CA GLU A 151 -8.53 -10.21 21.72
C GLU A 151 -7.27 -10.02 22.56
N LYS A 152 -7.03 -8.79 23.00
CA LYS A 152 -6.00 -8.56 23.99
C LYS A 152 -6.52 -9.16 25.30
N GLY A 153 -5.95 -10.31 25.64
CA GLY A 153 -6.16 -10.91 26.95
C GLY A 153 -5.64 -10.01 28.08
#